data_d79e1c6bec64c515ca3914786b50db25
#
_entry.id   d79e1c6bec64c515ca3914786b50db25
#
_cell.length_a   1.000
_cell.length_b   1.000
_cell.length_c   1.000
_cell.angle_alpha   90.00
_cell.angle_beta   90.00
_cell.angle_gamma   90.00
#
_symmetry.space_group_name_H-M   'P 1'
#
loop_
_entity.id
_entity.type
_entity.pdbx_description
1 polymer ?
#
loop_
_entity_poly.entity_id
_entity_poly.type
_entity_poly.pdbx_seq_one_letter_code
_entity_poly.pdbx_strand_id
1 'polypeptide(L)'
;IRGVAPGKYRIFGLMDSDQNFAFTQKSEVIAFNDSLIIPRMEERLRMDTAWVDSLTYDTIVEKKYMHYLPDDVILRAFKELNYSQYLVKAERLVPQKFTFYFAGKADTLPVLKGLNFDEKEAFVIEKNQRNDTIHYWVKDSLLYKQDTLALSLTYLYTDTLNQLIPRTDTLKLVSKQKTLTKEEPEKKKKKKKKEGEEDEPIPTKFLPVNVNAPSSMDVYGYVSLNFEEPIASFDTAAIHLRQKVDTIWKDIPFEFEQDSLNLRRFNLYPENDWESTMEYEFSVDSTAFHGIYGLFTDKIKQSFKVRSEDEYFTLHFIVTGADPQAFVELLDTQDKVVRRRLVEDGRADFYYLNPGKYAARLINDRNGNGEWDTGDYAKGIQPEEVYYFPKVVEYKALWDVDQNWDIHATPVDKQKLDELKKQKPDAVSYTHLQAPRD
;
A
#
# COMPACT_ATOMS: atom_id res chain seq x y z
N ILE A 1 -27.22 24.35 -12.16
CA ILE A 1 -27.73 25.54 -11.45
C ILE A 1 -28.46 26.39 -12.48
N ARG A 2 -29.69 26.85 -12.17
CA ARG A 2 -30.50 27.68 -13.06
C ARG A 2 -30.85 28.99 -12.35
N GLY A 3 -31.08 30.05 -13.11
CA GLY A 3 -31.57 31.34 -12.56
C GLY A 3 -30.50 32.18 -11.86
N VAL A 4 -29.21 32.00 -12.19
CA VAL A 4 -28.16 32.88 -11.69
C VAL A 4 -28.12 34.19 -12.45
N ALA A 5 -27.80 35.29 -11.76
CA ALA A 5 -27.63 36.60 -12.39
C ALA A 5 -26.43 36.61 -13.35
N PRO A 6 -26.40 37.52 -14.33
CA PRO A 6 -25.20 37.72 -15.12
C PRO A 6 -23.98 38.07 -14.24
N GLY A 7 -22.89 37.36 -14.41
CA GLY A 7 -21.68 37.60 -13.57
C GLY A 7 -20.63 36.53 -13.79
N LYS A 8 -19.52 36.65 -13.05
CA LYS A 8 -18.44 35.69 -12.99
C LYS A 8 -18.54 34.90 -11.70
N TYR A 9 -18.50 33.58 -11.80
CA TYR A 9 -18.72 32.68 -10.67
C TYR A 9 -17.54 31.73 -10.48
N ARG A 10 -17.24 31.40 -9.22
CA ARG A 10 -16.51 30.18 -8.85
C ARG A 10 -17.51 29.16 -8.35
N ILE A 11 -17.33 27.90 -8.73
CA ILE A 11 -18.16 26.79 -8.26
C ILE A 11 -17.36 25.98 -7.27
N PHE A 12 -17.98 25.67 -6.14
CA PHE A 12 -17.48 24.78 -5.12
C PHE A 12 -18.48 23.67 -4.86
N GLY A 13 -17.96 22.47 -4.65
CA GLY A 13 -18.71 21.35 -4.10
C GLY A 13 -18.15 21.02 -2.73
N LEU A 14 -18.98 20.93 -1.71
CA LEU A 14 -18.57 20.61 -0.34
C LEU A 14 -19.44 19.48 0.19
N MET A 15 -18.79 18.41 0.69
CA MET A 15 -19.43 17.43 1.54
C MET A 15 -19.25 17.90 2.98
N ASP A 16 -20.18 18.76 3.41
CA ASP A 16 -20.18 19.41 4.71
C ASP A 16 -20.64 18.42 5.78
N SER A 17 -19.72 18.00 6.63
CA SER A 17 -19.96 16.97 7.65
C SER A 17 -20.55 17.54 8.94
N ASP A 18 -20.27 18.81 9.25
CA ASP A 18 -20.67 19.48 10.47
C ASP A 18 -21.81 20.54 10.26
N GLN A 19 -22.26 20.68 9.00
CA GLN A 19 -23.37 21.56 8.59
C GLN A 19 -23.10 23.05 8.87
N ASN A 20 -21.84 23.45 8.81
CA ASN A 20 -21.45 24.86 9.02
C ASN A 20 -21.39 25.68 7.72
N PHE A 21 -21.64 25.06 6.56
CA PHE A 21 -21.60 25.64 5.22
C PHE A 21 -20.23 26.20 4.81
N ALA A 22 -19.15 25.73 5.44
CA ALA A 22 -17.80 26.16 5.16
C ALA A 22 -16.83 24.97 5.19
N PHE A 23 -15.77 25.02 4.38
CA PHE A 23 -14.68 24.06 4.46
C PHE A 23 -13.77 24.44 5.64
N THR A 24 -13.93 23.77 6.76
CA THR A 24 -13.22 24.05 8.01
C THR A 24 -12.33 22.89 8.46
N GLN A 25 -12.60 21.70 7.97
CA GLN A 25 -11.90 20.48 8.37
C GLN A 25 -11.33 19.76 7.16
N LYS A 26 -10.05 19.38 7.24
CA LYS A 26 -9.39 18.53 6.21
C LYS A 26 -10.06 17.17 6.01
N SER A 27 -10.93 16.76 6.94
CA SER A 27 -11.72 15.54 6.85
C SER A 27 -12.90 15.65 5.88
N GLU A 28 -13.31 16.85 5.51
CA GLU A 28 -14.35 17.10 4.54
C GLU A 28 -13.87 16.94 3.11
N VAL A 29 -14.80 16.63 2.21
CA VAL A 29 -14.49 16.51 0.78
C VAL A 29 -14.85 17.82 0.11
N ILE A 30 -13.89 18.41 -0.58
CA ILE A 30 -14.05 19.65 -1.32
C ILE A 30 -13.77 19.45 -2.80
N ALA A 31 -14.42 20.24 -3.63
CA ALA A 31 -14.17 20.35 -5.06
C ALA A 31 -14.29 21.81 -5.47
N PHE A 32 -13.42 22.27 -6.34
CA PHE A 32 -13.47 23.62 -6.88
C PHE A 32 -12.93 23.67 -8.32
N ASN A 33 -13.25 24.71 -9.04
CA ASN A 33 -12.66 24.97 -10.35
C ASN A 33 -11.69 26.14 -10.30
N ASP A 34 -10.64 26.09 -11.11
CA ASP A 34 -9.58 27.10 -11.13
C ASP A 34 -10.00 28.37 -11.91
N SER A 35 -10.84 28.21 -12.92
CA SER A 35 -11.27 29.30 -13.80
C SER A 35 -12.63 29.87 -13.39
N LEU A 36 -12.84 31.16 -13.68
CA LEU A 36 -14.13 31.80 -13.49
C LEU A 36 -15.11 31.35 -14.57
N ILE A 37 -16.31 30.98 -14.14
CA ILE A 37 -17.41 30.58 -15.02
C ILE A 37 -18.30 31.79 -15.32
N ILE A 38 -18.58 32.02 -16.59
CA ILE A 38 -19.52 33.05 -17.04
C ILE A 38 -20.71 32.34 -17.63
N PRO A 39 -21.83 32.24 -16.90
CA PRO A 39 -23.05 31.63 -17.42
C PRO A 39 -23.57 32.42 -18.64
N ARG A 40 -23.92 31.71 -19.68
CA ARG A 40 -24.54 32.26 -20.88
C ARG A 40 -25.61 31.31 -21.39
N MET A 41 -26.47 31.78 -22.23
CA MET A 41 -27.47 30.99 -22.90
C MET A 41 -27.50 31.29 -24.40
N GLU A 42 -27.78 30.29 -25.17
CA GLU A 42 -27.92 30.40 -26.61
C GLU A 42 -29.12 29.58 -27.10
N GLU A 43 -29.76 30.06 -28.17
CA GLU A 43 -30.84 29.32 -28.79
C GLU A 43 -30.23 28.22 -29.68
N ARG A 44 -30.64 26.96 -29.47
CA ARG A 44 -30.29 25.81 -30.30
C ARG A 44 -31.56 25.14 -30.83
N LEU A 45 -31.38 24.39 -31.90
CA LEU A 45 -32.40 23.53 -32.48
C LEU A 45 -32.16 22.08 -32.02
N ARG A 46 -33.25 21.40 -31.67
CA ARG A 46 -33.23 19.95 -31.48
C ARG A 46 -34.36 19.30 -32.31
N MET A 47 -34.06 18.09 -32.76
CA MET A 47 -35.11 17.26 -33.34
C MET A 47 -35.93 16.66 -32.21
N ASP A 48 -37.24 16.91 -32.16
CA ASP A 48 -38.18 16.40 -31.18
C ASP A 48 -39.17 15.49 -31.88
N THR A 49 -39.52 14.36 -31.30
CA THR A 49 -40.45 13.40 -31.89
C THR A 49 -41.85 13.76 -31.39
N ALA A 50 -42.75 14.08 -32.31
CA ALA A 50 -44.16 14.26 -32.01
C ALA A 50 -44.85 12.89 -31.99
N TRP A 51 -45.35 12.46 -30.81
CA TRP A 51 -46.03 11.20 -30.65
C TRP A 51 -47.53 11.31 -30.77
N VAL A 52 -48.17 10.40 -31.51
CA VAL A 52 -49.62 10.27 -31.58
C VAL A 52 -50.14 9.48 -30.41
N ASP A 53 -49.43 8.42 -30.06
CA ASP A 53 -49.71 7.58 -28.91
C ASP A 53 -48.38 7.04 -28.32
N SER A 54 -48.42 6.15 -27.32
CA SER A 54 -47.26 5.61 -26.64
C SER A 54 -46.38 4.70 -27.53
N LEU A 55 -46.82 4.36 -28.74
CA LEU A 55 -46.11 3.42 -29.63
C LEU A 55 -45.87 4.01 -31.04
N THR A 56 -46.66 5.02 -31.47
CA THR A 56 -46.61 5.57 -32.80
C THR A 56 -46.25 7.05 -32.76
N TYR A 57 -45.24 7.43 -33.55
CA TYR A 57 -44.93 8.86 -33.75
C TYR A 57 -45.49 9.37 -35.07
N ASP A 58 -45.91 10.65 -35.06
CA ASP A 58 -46.43 11.31 -36.25
C ASP A 58 -45.32 11.86 -37.12
N THR A 59 -44.47 12.69 -36.52
CA THR A 59 -43.41 13.36 -37.28
C THR A 59 -42.26 13.78 -36.37
N ILE A 60 -41.10 14.07 -36.97
CA ILE A 60 -39.97 14.68 -36.32
C ILE A 60 -39.95 16.17 -36.66
N VAL A 61 -40.00 17.00 -35.66
CA VAL A 61 -40.04 18.45 -35.82
C VAL A 61 -38.83 19.11 -35.19
N GLU A 62 -38.31 20.14 -35.84
CA GLU A 62 -37.31 21.02 -35.25
C GLU A 62 -37.95 21.88 -34.18
N LYS A 63 -37.42 21.82 -32.96
CA LYS A 63 -37.88 22.67 -31.86
C LYS A 63 -36.73 23.50 -31.32
N LYS A 64 -36.97 24.81 -31.23
CA LYS A 64 -36.04 25.73 -30.58
C LYS A 64 -36.04 25.52 -29.09
N TYR A 65 -34.85 25.50 -28.47
CA TYR A 65 -34.72 25.51 -27.01
C TYR A 65 -33.54 26.37 -26.59
N MET A 66 -33.59 26.86 -25.37
CA MET A 66 -32.49 27.60 -24.79
C MET A 66 -31.50 26.64 -24.17
N HIS A 67 -30.28 26.70 -24.68
CA HIS A 67 -29.16 25.92 -24.17
C HIS A 67 -28.32 26.78 -23.21
N TYR A 68 -27.98 26.22 -22.04
CA TYR A 68 -27.22 26.91 -21.00
C TYR A 68 -25.78 26.46 -21.00
N LEU A 69 -24.84 27.43 -21.01
CA LEU A 69 -23.40 27.21 -21.04
C LEU A 69 -22.72 27.86 -19.84
N PRO A 70 -21.56 27.32 -19.41
CA PRO A 70 -20.96 26.05 -19.85
C PRO A 70 -21.78 24.86 -19.36
N ASP A 71 -21.81 23.78 -20.11
CA ASP A 71 -22.50 22.53 -19.79
C ASP A 71 -21.55 21.37 -19.48
N ASP A 72 -20.24 21.64 -19.55
CA ASP A 72 -19.13 20.71 -19.41
C ASP A 72 -18.29 20.92 -18.13
N VAL A 73 -18.86 21.60 -17.12
CA VAL A 73 -18.14 21.88 -15.88
C VAL A 73 -18.00 20.60 -15.04
N ILE A 74 -16.79 20.10 -14.94
CA ILE A 74 -16.43 18.96 -14.12
C ILE A 74 -15.66 19.46 -12.90
N LEU A 75 -16.09 19.08 -11.71
CA LEU A 75 -15.39 19.33 -10.46
C LEU A 75 -14.77 18.03 -9.94
N ARG A 76 -13.49 18.07 -9.64
CA ARG A 76 -12.79 16.96 -9.00
C ARG A 76 -12.89 17.11 -7.49
N ALA A 77 -13.57 16.17 -6.86
CA ALA A 77 -13.76 16.15 -5.42
C ALA A 77 -12.60 15.39 -4.76
N PHE A 78 -12.00 16.00 -3.75
CA PHE A 78 -10.89 15.41 -3.02
C PHE A 78 -11.02 15.67 -1.52
N LYS A 79 -10.31 14.85 -0.77
CA LYS A 79 -10.09 15.02 0.66
C LYS A 79 -8.64 15.36 0.87
N GLU A 80 -8.35 16.43 1.59
CA GLU A 80 -6.96 16.77 1.92
C GLU A 80 -6.32 15.71 2.81
N LEU A 81 -5.03 15.50 2.62
CA LEU A 81 -4.28 14.67 3.55
C LEU A 81 -4.14 15.39 4.89
N ASN A 82 -4.49 14.69 5.93
CA ASN A 82 -4.22 15.18 7.27
C ASN A 82 -2.76 14.84 7.62
N TYR A 83 -1.89 15.83 7.53
CA TYR A 83 -0.47 15.70 7.89
C TYR A 83 -0.22 15.87 9.40
N SER A 84 -1.29 15.91 10.21
CA SER A 84 -1.14 16.06 11.66
C SER A 84 -0.30 14.91 12.23
N GLN A 85 0.80 15.28 12.86
CA GLN A 85 1.68 14.35 13.54
C GLN A 85 1.34 14.32 15.03
N TYR A 86 1.06 13.16 15.54
CA TYR A 86 0.87 12.93 16.98
C TYR A 86 1.10 11.45 17.30
N LEU A 87 1.44 11.16 18.53
CA LEU A 87 1.55 9.79 19.02
C LEU A 87 0.16 9.19 19.21
N VAL A 88 -0.19 8.21 18.37
CA VAL A 88 -1.47 7.50 18.45
C VAL A 88 -1.44 6.49 19.59
N LYS A 89 -0.33 5.74 19.69
CA LYS A 89 -0.23 4.61 20.59
C LYS A 89 1.23 4.26 20.87
N ALA A 90 1.50 3.90 22.09
CA ALA A 90 2.74 3.26 22.50
C ALA A 90 2.38 1.93 23.19
N GLU A 91 2.94 0.82 22.71
CA GLU A 91 2.63 -0.48 23.28
C GLU A 91 3.83 -1.41 23.35
N ARG A 92 3.85 -2.24 24.38
CA ARG A 92 4.82 -3.30 24.61
C ARG A 92 4.06 -4.62 24.77
N LEU A 93 3.86 -5.32 23.64
CA LEU A 93 3.12 -6.59 23.64
C LEU A 93 3.93 -7.72 24.27
N VAL A 94 5.22 -7.75 23.94
CA VAL A 94 6.19 -8.73 24.46
C VAL A 94 7.32 -8.02 25.18
N PRO A 95 8.00 -8.67 26.12
CA PRO A 95 9.08 -8.04 26.89
C PRO A 95 10.19 -7.45 26.02
N GLN A 96 10.54 -8.14 24.93
CA GLN A 96 11.68 -7.82 24.06
C GLN A 96 11.42 -6.69 23.09
N LYS A 97 10.15 -6.27 22.85
CA LYS A 97 9.81 -5.28 21.82
C LYS A 97 8.74 -4.33 22.27
N PHE A 98 8.92 -3.05 21.99
CA PHE A 98 7.84 -2.07 22.04
C PHE A 98 7.73 -1.29 20.76
N THR A 99 6.57 -0.70 20.52
CA THR A 99 6.24 -0.04 19.26
C THR A 99 5.57 1.29 19.50
N PHE A 100 6.00 2.30 18.76
CA PHE A 100 5.30 3.59 18.65
C PHE A 100 4.58 3.66 17.33
N TYR A 101 3.33 4.14 17.38
CA TYR A 101 2.49 4.40 16.21
C TYR A 101 2.16 5.88 16.18
N PHE A 102 2.48 6.54 15.07
CA PHE A 102 2.19 7.94 14.82
C PHE A 102 1.11 8.09 13.74
N ALA A 103 0.36 9.18 13.77
CA ALA A 103 -0.73 9.42 12.84
C ALA A 103 -0.27 9.84 11.45
N GLY A 104 0.87 10.49 11.31
CA GLY A 104 1.37 11.04 10.06
C GLY A 104 2.80 10.61 9.74
N LYS A 105 3.18 10.75 8.47
CA LYS A 105 4.56 10.59 8.02
C LYS A 105 5.46 11.58 8.75
N ALA A 106 6.61 11.13 9.23
CA ALA A 106 7.63 11.98 9.84
C ALA A 106 8.95 11.88 9.08
N ASP A 107 9.62 13.01 8.88
CA ASP A 107 10.91 13.04 8.22
C ASP A 107 12.04 12.64 9.17
N THR A 108 11.82 12.79 10.49
CA THR A 108 12.77 12.48 11.54
C THR A 108 12.22 11.44 12.52
N LEU A 109 13.12 10.64 13.10
CA LEU A 109 12.76 9.73 14.17
C LEU A 109 12.58 10.49 15.50
N PRO A 110 11.68 10.00 16.38
CA PRO A 110 11.57 10.55 17.72
C PRO A 110 12.85 10.30 18.54
N VAL A 111 13.15 11.22 19.44
CA VAL A 111 14.26 11.07 20.38
C VAL A 111 13.74 10.39 21.65
N LEU A 112 14.30 9.23 21.96
CA LEU A 112 13.98 8.48 23.16
C LEU A 112 15.08 8.65 24.20
N LYS A 113 14.69 8.91 25.46
CA LYS A 113 15.59 8.95 26.61
C LYS A 113 15.05 8.04 27.72
N GLY A 114 15.85 7.11 28.19
CA GLY A 114 15.53 6.26 29.34
C GLY A 114 15.42 7.07 30.63
N LEU A 115 14.44 6.74 31.48
CA LEU A 115 14.28 7.31 32.83
C LEU A 115 14.67 6.34 33.91
N ASN A 116 14.54 5.03 33.66
CA ASN A 116 14.95 3.97 34.60
C ASN A 116 15.94 2.97 33.95
N PHE A 117 16.51 3.34 32.79
CA PHE A 117 17.53 2.55 32.09
C PHE A 117 18.42 3.47 31.26
N ASP A 118 19.57 2.96 30.80
CA ASP A 118 20.42 3.64 29.82
C ASP A 118 19.96 3.23 28.40
N GLU A 119 19.64 4.23 27.57
CA GLU A 119 19.21 4.02 26.20
C GLU A 119 20.34 3.77 25.19
N LYS A 120 21.59 4.06 25.56
CA LYS A 120 22.74 3.91 24.68
C LYS A 120 22.90 2.46 24.24
N GLU A 121 22.88 2.25 22.92
CA GLU A 121 23.00 0.92 22.30
C GLU A 121 22.02 -0.14 22.78
N ALA A 122 20.98 0.26 23.54
CA ALA A 122 20.02 -0.66 24.14
C ALA A 122 19.06 -1.30 23.11
N PHE A 123 18.95 -0.69 21.91
CA PHE A 123 17.90 -1.06 20.96
C PHE A 123 18.44 -1.35 19.55
N VAL A 124 17.74 -2.27 18.84
CA VAL A 124 17.70 -2.30 17.38
C VAL A 124 16.40 -1.63 16.97
N ILE A 125 16.49 -0.63 16.09
CA ILE A 125 15.34 0.17 15.65
C ILE A 125 14.94 -0.26 14.25
N GLU A 126 13.71 -0.70 14.09
CA GLU A 126 13.08 -1.06 12.82
C GLU A 126 11.93 -0.09 12.55
N LYS A 127 11.88 0.49 11.38
CA LYS A 127 10.90 1.52 11.02
C LYS A 127 10.35 1.28 9.62
N ASN A 128 9.12 1.70 9.38
CA ASN A 128 8.58 1.70 8.04
C ASN A 128 9.03 2.95 7.24
N GLN A 129 8.79 2.96 5.94
CA GLN A 129 9.17 4.05 5.03
C GLN A 129 8.60 5.42 5.45
N ARG A 130 7.45 5.44 6.10
CA ARG A 130 6.77 6.68 6.55
C ARG A 130 7.22 7.16 7.93
N ASN A 131 8.04 6.40 8.64
CA ASN A 131 8.40 6.61 10.05
C ASN A 131 7.18 6.78 10.98
N ASP A 132 6.02 6.26 10.61
CA ASP A 132 4.80 6.32 11.42
C ASP A 132 4.62 5.08 12.31
N THR A 133 5.38 4.03 12.04
CA THR A 133 5.44 2.81 12.86
C THR A 133 6.88 2.45 13.12
N ILE A 134 7.29 2.49 14.40
CA ILE A 134 8.68 2.31 14.82
C ILE A 134 8.74 1.25 15.90
N HIS A 135 9.48 0.18 15.62
CA HIS A 135 9.74 -0.92 16.57
C HIS A 135 11.10 -0.74 17.20
N TYR A 136 11.13 -0.87 18.53
CA TYR A 136 12.35 -0.89 19.33
C TYR A 136 12.53 -2.29 19.90
N TRP A 137 13.54 -3.00 19.42
CA TRP A 137 13.93 -4.31 19.93
C TRP A 137 14.97 -4.13 21.02
N VAL A 138 14.67 -4.59 22.22
CA VAL A 138 15.53 -4.43 23.41
C VAL A 138 16.61 -5.50 23.38
N LYS A 139 17.87 -5.12 23.23
CA LYS A 139 19.00 -6.08 23.17
C LYS A 139 19.36 -6.65 24.54
N ASP A 140 19.34 -5.83 25.59
CA ASP A 140 19.77 -6.23 26.92
C ASP A 140 18.70 -7.06 27.64
N SER A 141 19.11 -8.25 28.09
CA SER A 141 18.26 -9.17 28.82
C SER A 141 17.82 -8.66 30.19
N LEU A 142 18.62 -7.88 30.85
CA LEU A 142 18.27 -7.26 32.15
C LEU A 142 17.20 -6.17 31.93
N LEU A 143 17.29 -5.46 30.81
CA LEU A 143 16.34 -4.41 30.46
C LEU A 143 14.98 -5.00 30.06
N TYR A 144 14.93 -6.00 29.16
CA TYR A 144 13.64 -6.53 28.75
C TYR A 144 12.94 -7.36 29.81
N LYS A 145 13.66 -7.84 30.87
CA LYS A 145 13.06 -8.51 32.04
C LYS A 145 12.39 -7.54 32.99
N GLN A 146 12.61 -6.24 32.88
CA GLN A 146 11.90 -5.26 33.72
C GLN A 146 10.42 -5.21 33.32
N ASP A 147 9.53 -5.25 34.30
CA ASP A 147 8.08 -5.18 34.06
C ASP A 147 7.67 -3.87 33.36
N THR A 148 8.30 -2.77 33.78
CA THR A 148 7.98 -1.43 33.31
C THR A 148 9.23 -0.72 32.82
N LEU A 149 9.21 -0.25 31.57
CA LEU A 149 10.18 0.68 31.01
C LEU A 149 9.61 2.09 31.07
N ALA A 150 10.26 2.97 31.83
CA ALA A 150 9.92 4.38 31.88
C ALA A 150 10.86 5.17 30.98
N LEU A 151 10.30 5.99 30.09
CA LEU A 151 11.06 6.77 29.12
C LEU A 151 10.41 8.12 28.83
N SER A 152 11.21 9.04 28.35
CA SER A 152 10.81 10.32 27.80
C SER A 152 10.93 10.21 26.27
N LEU A 153 9.88 10.57 25.55
CA LEU A 153 9.81 10.53 24.10
C LEU A 153 9.58 11.93 23.56
N THR A 154 10.53 12.47 22.81
CA THR A 154 10.42 13.78 22.14
C THR A 154 10.18 13.55 20.64
N TYR A 155 9.10 14.10 20.13
CA TYR A 155 8.69 13.96 18.74
C TYR A 155 8.02 15.23 18.23
N LEU A 156 7.84 15.35 16.90
CA LEU A 156 7.11 16.46 16.31
C LEU A 156 5.60 16.24 16.46
N TYR A 157 4.91 17.22 16.99
CA TYR A 157 3.48 17.24 17.22
C TYR A 157 2.84 18.41 16.48
N THR A 158 1.74 18.16 15.81
CA THR A 158 0.95 19.22 15.17
C THR A 158 0.01 19.85 16.18
N ASP A 159 0.19 21.12 16.44
CA ASP A 159 -0.64 21.90 17.37
C ASP A 159 -1.99 22.31 16.75
N THR A 160 -2.79 23.05 17.52
CA THR A 160 -4.12 23.55 17.09
C THR A 160 -4.03 24.59 15.95
N LEU A 161 -2.87 25.17 15.70
CA LEU A 161 -2.58 26.10 14.61
C LEU A 161 -1.98 25.42 13.38
N ASN A 162 -1.99 24.06 13.34
CA ASN A 162 -1.36 23.25 12.33
C ASN A 162 0.17 23.46 12.19
N GLN A 163 0.84 23.87 13.27
CA GLN A 163 2.29 24.01 13.29
C GLN A 163 2.94 22.78 13.93
N LEU A 164 4.06 22.33 13.35
CA LEU A 164 4.86 21.24 13.90
C LEU A 164 5.75 21.80 15.01
N ILE A 165 5.48 21.40 16.24
CA ILE A 165 6.24 21.78 17.43
C ILE A 165 6.82 20.54 18.11
N PRO A 166 7.99 20.60 18.73
CA PRO A 166 8.53 19.50 19.52
C PRO A 166 7.68 19.29 20.78
N ARG A 167 7.27 18.07 21.00
CA ARG A 167 6.52 17.65 22.20
C ARG A 167 7.27 16.52 22.88
N THR A 168 7.31 16.58 24.21
CA THR A 168 7.91 15.53 25.04
C THR A 168 6.87 14.92 25.94
N ASP A 169 6.66 13.62 25.78
CA ASP A 169 5.76 12.82 26.62
C ASP A 169 6.55 11.83 27.47
N THR A 170 6.13 11.64 28.72
CA THR A 170 6.66 10.62 29.60
C THR A 170 5.79 9.37 29.51
N LEU A 171 6.38 8.26 29.12
CA LEU A 171 5.69 7.01 28.88
C LEU A 171 6.15 5.92 29.85
N LYS A 172 5.22 5.09 30.28
CA LYS A 172 5.48 3.87 31.06
C LYS A 172 4.99 2.67 30.26
N LEU A 173 5.91 1.89 29.73
CA LEU A 173 5.63 0.75 28.89
C LEU A 173 5.65 -0.53 29.71
N VAL A 174 4.46 -1.05 30.01
CA VAL A 174 4.29 -2.33 30.71
C VAL A 174 4.12 -3.43 29.69
N SER A 175 4.84 -4.54 29.83
CA SER A 175 4.66 -5.69 28.95
C SER A 175 3.28 -6.34 29.19
N LYS A 176 2.53 -6.55 28.10
CA LYS A 176 1.26 -7.29 28.19
C LYS A 176 1.47 -8.77 28.44
N GLN A 177 2.55 -9.34 27.94
CA GLN A 177 2.97 -10.69 28.26
C GLN A 177 3.82 -10.63 29.52
N LYS A 178 3.41 -11.30 30.60
CA LYS A 178 4.20 -11.39 31.81
C LYS A 178 5.53 -12.07 31.48
N THR A 179 6.63 -11.43 31.84
CA THR A 179 7.92 -12.08 31.84
C THR A 179 7.80 -13.27 32.80
N LEU A 180 8.00 -14.47 32.31
CA LEU A 180 8.09 -15.65 33.17
C LEU A 180 9.34 -15.51 34.03
N THR A 181 9.26 -14.69 35.07
CA THR A 181 10.26 -14.51 36.13
C THR A 181 10.04 -15.54 37.22
N LYS A 182 9.82 -16.75 36.85
CA LYS A 182 10.09 -17.96 37.64
C LYS A 182 10.19 -19.06 36.58
N GLU A 183 11.33 -19.71 36.56
CA GLU A 183 11.30 -21.14 36.38
C GLU A 183 10.23 -21.67 37.33
N GLU A 184 8.97 -21.69 36.93
CA GLU A 184 8.07 -22.62 37.57
C GLU A 184 8.69 -23.98 37.24
N PRO A 185 9.15 -24.71 38.27
CA PRO A 185 9.50 -26.09 38.03
C PRO A 185 8.20 -26.66 37.46
N GLU A 186 8.23 -27.06 36.16
CA GLU A 186 7.16 -27.88 35.63
C GLU A 186 6.79 -28.86 36.67
N LYS A 187 5.54 -28.77 37.20
CA LYS A 187 4.97 -29.82 38.04
C LYS A 187 4.91 -31.04 37.12
N LYS A 188 6.06 -31.69 36.98
CA LYS A 188 6.16 -33.04 36.45
C LYS A 188 5.14 -33.84 37.28
N LYS A 189 4.02 -34.17 36.65
CA LYS A 189 3.22 -35.29 37.14
C LYS A 189 4.21 -36.42 37.34
N LYS A 190 4.54 -36.75 38.58
CA LYS A 190 5.39 -37.87 38.96
C LYS A 190 4.72 -39.14 38.41
N LYS A 191 4.93 -39.45 37.15
CA LYS A 191 4.94 -40.84 36.68
C LYS A 191 6.17 -41.44 37.34
N LYS A 192 5.98 -42.48 38.14
CA LYS A 192 7.08 -43.29 38.72
C LYS A 192 8.03 -43.66 37.59
N LYS A 193 9.22 -43.05 37.54
CA LYS A 193 10.32 -43.46 36.68
C LYS A 193 10.64 -44.92 37.04
N LYS A 194 10.65 -45.80 36.02
CA LYS A 194 11.36 -47.07 36.09
C LYS A 194 12.85 -46.75 35.99
N GLU A 195 13.66 -47.35 36.88
CA GLU A 195 15.11 -47.27 36.82
C GLU A 195 15.59 -47.76 35.43
N GLY A 196 16.28 -46.87 34.68
CA GLY A 196 16.91 -47.22 33.40
C GLY A 196 16.53 -46.35 32.20
N GLU A 197 15.72 -45.30 32.32
CA GLU A 197 15.47 -44.36 31.22
C GLU A 197 16.51 -43.22 31.26
N GLU A 198 17.34 -43.16 30.20
CA GLU A 198 18.21 -41.99 29.93
C GLU A 198 17.37 -40.74 29.85
N ASP A 199 17.88 -39.61 30.37
CA ASP A 199 17.20 -38.33 30.27
C ASP A 199 17.07 -37.94 28.80
N GLU A 200 15.83 -37.80 28.30
CA GLU A 200 15.61 -37.27 26.95
C GLU A 200 16.30 -35.93 26.84
N PRO A 201 17.08 -35.68 25.76
CA PRO A 201 17.76 -34.41 25.56
C PRO A 201 16.72 -33.28 25.53
N ILE A 202 16.99 -32.20 26.27
CA ILE A 202 16.16 -30.98 26.23
C ILE A 202 16.07 -30.53 24.79
N PRO A 203 14.86 -30.39 24.18
CA PRO A 203 14.74 -30.00 22.79
C PRO A 203 15.41 -28.63 22.57
N THR A 204 16.38 -28.57 21.67
CA THR A 204 17.06 -27.34 21.29
C THR A 204 16.03 -26.41 20.64
N LYS A 205 15.89 -25.21 21.18
CA LYS A 205 15.00 -24.19 20.62
C LYS A 205 15.79 -23.40 19.57
N PHE A 206 15.39 -23.54 18.32
CA PHE A 206 15.98 -22.81 17.20
C PHE A 206 15.33 -21.45 16.99
N LEU A 207 16.03 -20.57 16.27
CA LEU A 207 15.52 -19.29 15.80
C LEU A 207 14.42 -19.53 14.75
N PRO A 208 13.19 -19.09 15.00
CA PRO A 208 12.11 -19.26 14.02
C PRO A 208 12.36 -18.43 12.77
N VAL A 209 12.20 -19.05 11.61
CA VAL A 209 12.31 -18.42 10.30
C VAL A 209 11.21 -18.91 9.39
N ASN A 210 10.58 -17.99 8.69
CA ASN A 210 9.62 -18.30 7.63
C ASN A 210 10.33 -18.09 6.28
N VAL A 211 10.49 -19.19 5.52
CA VAL A 211 11.10 -19.18 4.20
C VAL A 211 10.02 -19.05 3.16
N ASN A 212 10.06 -17.98 2.40
CA ASN A 212 9.21 -17.79 1.23
C ASN A 212 9.99 -18.22 -0.03
N ALA A 213 9.87 -19.49 -0.37
CA ALA A 213 10.36 -20.09 -1.60
C ALA A 213 9.24 -21.01 -2.12
N PRO A 214 8.30 -20.48 -2.91
CA PRO A 214 7.16 -21.25 -3.40
C PRO A 214 7.64 -22.38 -4.31
N SER A 215 7.02 -23.55 -4.25
CA SER A 215 7.40 -24.72 -5.07
C SER A 215 7.36 -24.44 -6.58
N SER A 216 6.58 -23.46 -7.00
CA SER A 216 6.54 -22.91 -8.35
C SER A 216 6.90 -21.43 -8.27
N MET A 217 8.13 -21.08 -8.62
CA MET A 217 8.70 -19.74 -8.54
C MET A 217 8.44 -18.98 -9.84
N ASP A 218 8.00 -17.75 -9.74
CA ASP A 218 7.93 -16.85 -10.91
C ASP A 218 9.35 -16.51 -11.42
N VAL A 219 9.50 -16.29 -12.73
CA VAL A 219 10.80 -15.92 -13.35
C VAL A 219 11.39 -14.63 -12.79
N TYR A 220 10.58 -13.77 -12.19
CA TYR A 220 11.00 -12.54 -11.50
C TYR A 220 10.96 -12.67 -9.97
N GLY A 221 10.72 -13.88 -9.46
CA GLY A 221 10.62 -14.16 -8.04
C GLY A 221 11.99 -14.17 -7.33
N TYR A 222 11.95 -14.26 -6.04
CA TYR A 222 13.14 -14.38 -5.19
C TYR A 222 12.82 -15.20 -3.95
N VAL A 223 13.86 -15.74 -3.31
CA VAL A 223 13.74 -16.44 -2.03
C VAL A 223 13.83 -15.40 -0.92
N SER A 224 12.92 -15.40 0.04
CA SER A 224 13.04 -14.53 1.21
C SER A 224 12.97 -15.31 2.53
N LEU A 225 13.83 -14.91 3.46
CA LEU A 225 13.87 -15.38 4.83
C LEU A 225 13.29 -14.30 5.75
N ASN A 226 12.26 -14.63 6.51
CA ASN A 226 11.64 -13.70 7.46
C ASN A 226 11.81 -14.27 8.88
N PHE A 227 12.63 -13.61 9.68
CA PHE A 227 12.91 -13.99 11.07
C PHE A 227 11.93 -13.32 12.04
N GLU A 228 11.69 -13.96 13.20
CA GLU A 228 10.85 -13.37 14.25
C GLU A 228 11.55 -12.26 15.02
N GLU A 229 12.88 -12.27 15.08
CA GLU A 229 13.73 -11.28 15.74
C GLU A 229 14.82 -10.76 14.79
N PRO A 230 15.39 -9.56 15.04
CA PRO A 230 16.52 -9.06 14.27
C PRO A 230 17.75 -9.99 14.37
N ILE A 231 18.54 -10.04 13.31
CA ILE A 231 19.73 -10.87 13.19
C ILE A 231 20.93 -10.08 13.70
N ALA A 232 21.69 -10.68 14.61
CA ALA A 232 22.93 -10.13 15.16
C ALA A 232 24.13 -10.41 14.23
N SER A 233 24.19 -11.59 13.65
CA SER A 233 25.24 -12.00 12.71
C SER A 233 24.77 -13.14 11.83
N PHE A 234 25.33 -13.25 10.64
CA PHE A 234 25.08 -14.37 9.72
C PHE A 234 26.34 -14.69 8.92
N ASP A 235 26.43 -15.93 8.47
CA ASP A 235 27.53 -16.43 7.63
C ASP A 235 27.01 -16.73 6.22
N THR A 236 27.44 -15.95 5.24
CA THR A 236 27.06 -16.12 3.85
C THR A 236 27.65 -17.40 3.23
N ALA A 237 28.78 -17.90 3.74
CA ALA A 237 29.36 -19.13 3.27
C ALA A 237 28.52 -20.38 3.61
N ALA A 238 27.62 -20.25 4.59
CA ALA A 238 26.70 -21.30 5.00
C ALA A 238 25.35 -21.26 4.24
N ILE A 239 25.24 -20.38 3.23
CA ILE A 239 24.05 -20.22 2.37
C ILE A 239 24.40 -20.77 0.99
N HIS A 240 23.54 -21.61 0.45
CA HIS A 240 23.78 -22.28 -0.83
C HIS A 240 22.57 -22.17 -1.73
N LEU A 241 22.83 -21.84 -2.99
CA LEU A 241 21.86 -21.93 -4.07
C LEU A 241 22.38 -22.85 -5.14
N ARG A 242 21.59 -23.85 -5.51
CA ARG A 242 21.97 -24.88 -6.48
C ARG A 242 20.94 -24.98 -7.57
N GLN A 243 21.41 -25.19 -8.78
CA GLN A 243 20.60 -25.49 -9.95
C GLN A 243 20.77 -26.96 -10.31
N LYS A 244 19.70 -27.62 -10.69
CA LYS A 244 19.74 -29.00 -11.14
C LYS A 244 19.97 -29.06 -12.65
N VAL A 245 21.15 -29.51 -13.03
CA VAL A 245 21.53 -29.73 -14.44
C VAL A 245 21.56 -31.23 -14.68
N ASP A 246 20.65 -31.72 -15.52
CA ASP A 246 20.36 -33.16 -15.71
C ASP A 246 19.96 -33.82 -14.37
N THR A 247 20.86 -34.52 -13.75
CA THR A 247 20.65 -35.23 -12.46
C THR A 247 21.54 -34.70 -11.33
N ILE A 248 22.41 -33.73 -11.61
CA ILE A 248 23.43 -33.23 -10.69
C ILE A 248 23.08 -31.82 -10.22
N TRP A 249 23.18 -31.57 -8.92
CA TRP A 249 23.08 -30.24 -8.33
C TRP A 249 24.42 -29.51 -8.47
N LYS A 250 24.38 -28.31 -9.06
CA LYS A 250 25.53 -27.42 -9.21
C LYS A 250 25.30 -26.16 -8.44
N ASP A 251 26.29 -25.71 -7.67
CA ASP A 251 26.26 -24.42 -7.00
C ASP A 251 26.25 -23.29 -8.05
N ILE A 252 25.43 -22.29 -7.84
CA ILE A 252 25.34 -21.10 -8.68
C ILE A 252 25.53 -19.85 -7.83
N PRO A 253 26.10 -18.77 -8.40
CA PRO A 253 26.27 -17.52 -7.69
C PRO A 253 24.93 -16.84 -7.44
N PHE A 254 24.87 -16.09 -6.33
CA PHE A 254 23.68 -15.38 -5.91
C PHE A 254 24.03 -14.09 -5.15
N GLU A 255 23.11 -13.14 -5.18
CA GLU A 255 23.11 -11.96 -4.34
C GLU A 255 22.26 -12.21 -3.09
N PHE A 256 22.76 -11.80 -1.93
CA PHE A 256 22.06 -11.95 -0.66
C PHE A 256 22.10 -10.64 0.11
N GLU A 257 20.94 -10.05 0.34
CA GLU A 257 20.81 -8.74 0.95
C GLU A 257 19.78 -8.70 2.07
N GLN A 258 20.03 -7.86 3.06
CA GLN A 258 19.06 -7.53 4.10
C GLN A 258 18.15 -6.40 3.62
N ASP A 259 16.84 -6.54 3.83
CA ASP A 259 15.87 -5.48 3.53
C ASP A 259 16.14 -4.25 4.43
N SER A 260 16.28 -3.10 3.82
CA SER A 260 16.60 -1.84 4.50
C SER A 260 15.50 -1.34 5.44
N LEU A 261 14.24 -1.73 5.19
CA LEU A 261 13.07 -1.34 5.99
C LEU A 261 12.63 -2.42 6.98
N ASN A 262 12.94 -3.68 6.69
CA ASN A 262 12.64 -4.81 7.56
C ASN A 262 13.91 -5.59 7.90
N LEU A 263 14.56 -5.20 8.97
CA LEU A 263 15.85 -5.78 9.40
C LEU A 263 15.81 -7.30 9.71
N ARG A 264 14.63 -7.89 9.71
CA ARG A 264 14.40 -9.32 9.91
C ARG A 264 14.20 -10.07 8.60
N ARG A 265 14.18 -9.35 7.46
CA ARG A 265 14.01 -9.93 6.15
C ARG A 265 15.33 -9.94 5.40
N PHE A 266 15.62 -11.08 4.79
CA PHE A 266 16.74 -11.25 3.87
C PHE A 266 16.20 -11.80 2.55
N ASN A 267 16.70 -11.28 1.44
CA ASN A 267 16.30 -11.67 0.11
C ASN A 267 17.51 -12.28 -0.61
N LEU A 268 17.25 -13.33 -1.37
CA LEU A 268 18.24 -14.00 -2.21
C LEU A 268 17.75 -13.96 -3.65
N TYR A 269 18.61 -13.46 -4.51
CA TYR A 269 18.44 -13.40 -5.95
C TYR A 269 19.55 -14.20 -6.63
N PRO A 270 19.30 -14.90 -7.74
CA PRO A 270 20.40 -15.42 -8.53
C PRO A 270 21.20 -14.25 -9.12
N GLU A 271 22.52 -14.40 -9.30
CA GLU A 271 23.35 -13.37 -9.95
C GLU A 271 22.91 -13.14 -11.41
N ASN A 272 22.50 -14.21 -12.08
CA ASN A 272 21.84 -14.17 -13.38
C ASN A 272 20.35 -14.46 -13.20
N ASP A 273 19.52 -14.08 -14.16
CA ASP A 273 18.11 -14.38 -14.13
C ASP A 273 17.83 -15.88 -13.96
N TRP A 274 16.69 -16.20 -13.32
CA TRP A 274 16.25 -17.58 -13.22
C TRP A 274 16.06 -18.20 -14.60
N GLU A 275 16.66 -19.38 -14.84
CA GLU A 275 16.39 -20.14 -16.05
C GLU A 275 14.99 -20.78 -15.97
N SER A 276 14.17 -20.47 -16.98
CA SER A 276 12.80 -20.98 -17.11
C SER A 276 12.79 -22.52 -17.07
N THR A 277 11.81 -23.09 -16.38
CA THR A 277 11.57 -24.55 -16.24
C THR A 277 12.61 -25.34 -15.46
N MET A 278 13.69 -24.72 -14.99
CA MET A 278 14.72 -25.37 -14.20
C MET A 278 14.32 -25.56 -12.74
N GLU A 279 14.90 -26.58 -12.13
CA GLU A 279 14.76 -26.86 -10.70
C GLU A 279 15.94 -26.28 -9.92
N TYR A 280 15.61 -25.64 -8.79
CA TYR A 280 16.57 -25.03 -7.88
C TYR A 280 16.40 -25.57 -6.46
N GLU A 281 17.48 -25.54 -5.71
CA GLU A 281 17.52 -25.88 -4.30
C GLU A 281 18.21 -24.75 -3.53
N PHE A 282 17.49 -24.15 -2.61
CA PHE A 282 18.02 -23.22 -1.61
C PHE A 282 18.27 -23.99 -0.32
N SER A 283 19.45 -23.81 0.27
CA SER A 283 19.72 -24.38 1.58
C SER A 283 20.58 -23.46 2.45
N VAL A 284 20.38 -23.57 3.76
CA VAL A 284 21.13 -22.87 4.79
C VAL A 284 21.60 -23.89 5.81
N ASP A 285 22.87 -23.87 6.14
CA ASP A 285 23.42 -24.78 7.15
C ASP A 285 22.98 -24.37 8.56
N SER A 286 23.00 -25.33 9.49
CA SER A 286 22.68 -25.05 10.89
C SER A 286 23.65 -23.99 11.44
N THR A 287 23.14 -23.11 12.29
CA THR A 287 23.90 -22.00 12.92
C THR A 287 24.32 -20.85 12.00
N ALA A 288 23.87 -20.83 10.74
CA ALA A 288 24.22 -19.76 9.81
C ALA A 288 23.72 -18.37 10.22
N PHE A 289 22.59 -18.29 10.93
CA PHE A 289 22.05 -17.03 11.43
C PHE A 289 21.94 -17.07 12.95
N HIS A 290 22.37 -15.99 13.57
CA HIS A 290 22.26 -15.77 15.02
C HIS A 290 21.34 -14.57 15.28
N GLY A 291 20.28 -14.78 16.02
CA GLY A 291 19.38 -13.71 16.49
C GLY A 291 19.98 -12.91 17.62
N ILE A 292 19.44 -11.72 17.87
CA ILE A 292 19.92 -10.82 18.94
C ILE A 292 19.71 -11.40 20.36
N TYR A 293 18.87 -12.43 20.50
CA TYR A 293 18.59 -13.09 21.78
C TYR A 293 19.34 -14.43 21.96
N GLY A 294 20.31 -14.70 21.08
CA GLY A 294 21.21 -15.86 21.18
C GLY A 294 20.66 -17.17 20.63
N LEU A 295 19.48 -17.14 20.00
CA LEU A 295 18.99 -18.27 19.23
C LEU A 295 19.72 -18.34 17.87
N PHE A 296 19.85 -19.52 17.32
CA PHE A 296 20.42 -19.74 15.99
C PHE A 296 19.50 -20.61 15.12
N THR A 297 19.67 -20.53 13.81
CA THR A 297 18.87 -21.31 12.86
C THR A 297 19.24 -22.79 12.87
N ASP A 298 18.23 -23.62 12.67
CA ASP A 298 18.42 -25.00 12.24
C ASP A 298 18.68 -25.03 10.72
N LYS A 299 19.04 -26.21 10.21
CA LYS A 299 19.23 -26.42 8.79
C LYS A 299 17.94 -26.16 8.01
N ILE A 300 18.05 -25.37 6.95
CA ILE A 300 16.95 -25.05 6.03
C ILE A 300 17.24 -25.69 4.69
N LYS A 301 16.23 -26.28 4.08
CA LYS A 301 16.33 -26.81 2.72
C LYS A 301 14.97 -26.68 2.03
N GLN A 302 14.98 -26.02 0.87
CA GLN A 302 13.79 -25.77 0.08
C GLN A 302 14.11 -25.95 -1.40
N SER A 303 13.34 -26.78 -2.09
CA SER A 303 13.44 -26.94 -3.54
C SER A 303 12.25 -26.30 -4.23
N PHE A 304 12.47 -25.72 -5.39
CA PHE A 304 11.44 -25.09 -6.19
C PHE A 304 11.78 -25.23 -7.68
N LYS A 305 10.75 -25.09 -8.50
CA LYS A 305 10.89 -25.06 -9.95
C LYS A 305 10.49 -23.70 -10.48
N VAL A 306 11.26 -23.13 -11.39
CA VAL A 306 10.92 -21.88 -12.04
C VAL A 306 9.87 -22.14 -13.13
N ARG A 307 8.87 -21.31 -13.20
CA ARG A 307 7.78 -21.40 -14.17
C ARG A 307 8.29 -21.18 -15.60
N SER A 308 7.57 -21.72 -16.57
CA SER A 308 7.84 -21.44 -17.97
C SER A 308 7.49 -20.00 -18.31
N GLU A 309 8.30 -19.33 -19.13
CA GLU A 309 7.96 -18.02 -19.69
C GLU A 309 6.66 -18.06 -20.51
N ASP A 310 6.37 -19.22 -21.09
CA ASP A 310 5.13 -19.48 -21.83
C ASP A 310 3.85 -19.39 -20.97
N GLU A 311 3.99 -19.38 -19.65
CA GLU A 311 2.86 -19.23 -18.73
C GLU A 311 2.41 -17.77 -18.54
N TYR A 312 3.18 -16.82 -19.07
CA TYR A 312 2.94 -15.38 -18.90
C TYR A 312 2.45 -14.74 -20.19
N PHE A 313 2.04 -13.48 -20.09
CA PHE A 313 1.79 -12.60 -21.21
C PHE A 313 2.51 -11.26 -21.01
N THR A 314 2.68 -10.53 -22.10
CA THR A 314 3.23 -9.18 -22.13
C THR A 314 2.16 -8.20 -22.56
N LEU A 315 2.14 -7.01 -21.95
CA LEU A 315 1.19 -5.94 -22.22
C LEU A 315 1.92 -4.60 -22.36
N HIS A 316 1.70 -3.95 -23.49
CA HIS A 316 2.23 -2.63 -23.77
C HIS A 316 1.10 -1.63 -23.90
N PHE A 317 1.13 -0.56 -23.11
CA PHE A 317 0.28 0.60 -23.35
C PHE A 317 1.05 1.63 -24.16
N ILE A 318 0.48 2.01 -25.31
CA ILE A 318 0.95 3.12 -26.14
C ILE A 318 0.08 4.31 -25.77
N VAL A 319 0.62 5.21 -24.96
CA VAL A 319 -0.12 6.29 -24.31
C VAL A 319 0.07 7.59 -25.06
N THR A 320 -1.02 8.31 -25.29
CA THR A 320 -1.02 9.66 -25.88
C THR A 320 -1.68 10.64 -24.92
N GLY A 321 -1.07 11.82 -24.74
CA GLY A 321 -1.60 12.88 -23.88
C GLY A 321 -1.14 12.86 -22.42
N ALA A 322 -0.31 11.90 -22.03
CA ALA A 322 0.22 11.80 -20.67
C ALA A 322 1.32 12.83 -20.40
N ASP A 323 1.44 13.23 -19.12
CA ASP A 323 2.55 14.06 -18.65
C ASP A 323 3.87 13.26 -18.63
N PRO A 324 5.04 13.94 -18.66
CA PRO A 324 6.36 13.26 -18.73
C PRO A 324 6.66 12.33 -17.56
N GLN A 325 6.07 12.56 -16.40
CA GLN A 325 6.28 11.76 -15.19
C GLN A 325 5.08 10.84 -14.86
N ALA A 326 4.15 10.70 -15.81
CA ALA A 326 3.00 9.84 -15.64
C ALA A 326 3.39 8.38 -15.46
N PHE A 327 2.58 7.66 -14.70
CA PHE A 327 2.73 6.22 -14.56
C PHE A 327 1.40 5.50 -14.75
N VAL A 328 1.48 4.27 -15.25
CA VAL A 328 0.34 3.37 -15.41
C VAL A 328 0.33 2.35 -14.27
N GLU A 329 -0.80 2.19 -13.64
CA GLU A 329 -1.09 1.12 -12.70
C GLU A 329 -2.00 0.09 -13.36
N LEU A 330 -1.54 -1.14 -13.39
CA LEU A 330 -2.34 -2.30 -13.76
C LEU A 330 -3.13 -2.76 -12.54
N LEU A 331 -4.43 -2.94 -12.70
CA LEU A 331 -5.37 -3.23 -11.63
C LEU A 331 -5.99 -4.61 -11.80
N ASP A 332 -6.25 -5.30 -10.71
CA ASP A 332 -7.13 -6.45 -10.70
C ASP A 332 -8.63 -6.05 -10.73
N THR A 333 -9.51 -7.03 -10.75
CA THR A 333 -10.97 -6.81 -10.75
C THR A 333 -11.51 -6.19 -9.45
N GLN A 334 -10.68 -6.06 -8.42
CA GLN A 334 -11.03 -5.45 -7.14
C GLN A 334 -10.49 -4.01 -6.98
N ASP A 335 -10.02 -3.39 -8.08
CA ASP A 335 -9.38 -2.05 -8.08
C ASP A 335 -8.07 -2.02 -7.26
N LYS A 336 -7.40 -3.18 -7.10
CA LYS A 336 -6.13 -3.29 -6.40
C LYS A 336 -4.98 -3.24 -7.40
N VAL A 337 -3.96 -2.46 -7.09
CA VAL A 337 -2.75 -2.36 -7.92
C VAL A 337 -1.98 -3.67 -7.90
N VAL A 338 -1.79 -4.25 -9.07
CA VAL A 338 -0.99 -5.47 -9.30
C VAL A 338 0.45 -5.09 -9.63
N ARG A 339 0.61 -4.11 -10.53
CA ARG A 339 1.93 -3.66 -10.98
C ARG A 339 1.86 -2.20 -11.44
N ARG A 340 3.00 -1.49 -11.37
CA ARG A 340 3.15 -0.10 -11.82
C ARG A 340 4.33 0.02 -12.77
N ARG A 341 4.20 0.90 -13.79
CA ARG A 341 5.27 1.29 -14.72
C ARG A 341 5.19 2.77 -15.04
N LEU A 342 6.33 3.43 -15.10
CA LEU A 342 6.42 4.78 -15.65
C LEU A 342 6.08 4.76 -17.14
N VAL A 343 5.56 5.87 -17.64
CA VAL A 343 5.38 6.08 -19.08
C VAL A 343 6.68 6.67 -19.62
N GLU A 344 7.44 5.85 -20.34
CA GLU A 344 8.70 6.25 -20.97
C GLU A 344 8.49 6.31 -22.48
N ASP A 345 8.82 7.44 -23.11
CA ASP A 345 8.61 7.65 -24.55
C ASP A 345 7.21 7.31 -25.04
N GLY A 346 6.18 7.59 -24.23
CA GLY A 346 4.79 7.29 -24.55
C GLY A 346 4.41 5.82 -24.39
N ARG A 347 5.23 4.99 -23.74
CA ARG A 347 4.96 3.56 -23.52
C ARG A 347 5.04 3.20 -22.03
N ALA A 348 4.20 2.24 -21.64
CA ALA A 348 4.30 1.58 -20.35
C ALA A 348 4.27 0.07 -20.58
N ASP A 349 5.40 -0.60 -20.35
CA ASP A 349 5.62 -2.00 -20.68
C ASP A 349 5.54 -2.91 -19.45
N PHE A 350 4.69 -3.92 -19.52
CA PHE A 350 4.46 -4.89 -18.47
C PHE A 350 4.82 -6.30 -18.95
N TYR A 351 5.93 -6.83 -18.48
CA TYR A 351 6.42 -8.17 -18.82
C TYR A 351 6.04 -9.18 -17.73
N TYR A 352 5.97 -10.44 -18.11
CA TYR A 352 5.74 -11.58 -17.21
C TYR A 352 4.49 -11.41 -16.33
N LEU A 353 3.38 -11.03 -16.95
CA LEU A 353 2.08 -10.94 -16.27
C LEU A 353 1.38 -12.30 -16.25
N ASN A 354 0.77 -12.64 -15.12
CA ASN A 354 -0.05 -13.85 -15.02
C ASN A 354 -1.35 -13.67 -15.82
N PRO A 355 -1.80 -14.68 -16.59
CA PRO A 355 -3.08 -14.64 -17.28
C PRO A 355 -4.24 -14.28 -16.36
N GLY A 356 -5.15 -13.44 -16.85
CA GLY A 356 -6.27 -12.98 -16.04
C GLY A 356 -6.95 -11.73 -16.58
N LYS A 357 -7.88 -11.19 -15.80
CA LYS A 357 -8.59 -9.95 -16.12
C LYS A 357 -7.93 -8.77 -15.46
N TYR A 358 -7.64 -7.75 -16.26
CA TYR A 358 -7.00 -6.54 -15.82
C TYR A 358 -7.72 -5.30 -16.31
N ALA A 359 -7.71 -4.29 -15.46
CA ALA A 359 -7.99 -2.91 -15.82
C ALA A 359 -6.70 -2.09 -15.69
N ALA A 360 -6.71 -0.86 -16.17
CA ALA A 360 -5.58 0.03 -16.00
C ALA A 360 -6.05 1.44 -15.66
N ARG A 361 -5.22 2.16 -14.89
CA ARG A 361 -5.34 3.60 -14.71
C ARG A 361 -3.98 4.27 -14.88
N LEU A 362 -4.00 5.49 -15.39
CA LEU A 362 -2.84 6.35 -15.50
C LEU A 362 -2.99 7.49 -14.51
N ILE A 363 -1.91 7.85 -13.88
CA ILE A 363 -1.79 8.98 -12.97
C ILE A 363 -0.77 9.95 -13.55
N ASN A 364 -1.17 11.21 -13.75
CA ASN A 364 -0.28 12.29 -14.09
C ASN A 364 0.40 12.78 -12.81
N ASP A 365 1.57 12.24 -12.52
CA ASP A 365 2.39 12.57 -11.35
C ASP A 365 3.14 13.87 -11.62
N ARG A 366 2.65 14.97 -11.07
CA ARG A 366 3.21 16.31 -11.32
C ARG A 366 4.52 16.58 -10.63
N ASN A 367 4.77 15.92 -9.51
CA ASN A 367 5.95 16.13 -8.69
C ASN A 367 6.99 15.00 -8.79
N GLY A 368 6.67 13.91 -9.51
CA GLY A 368 7.56 12.79 -9.76
C GLY A 368 7.85 11.93 -8.52
N ASN A 369 6.94 11.92 -7.54
CA ASN A 369 7.13 11.14 -6.32
C ASN A 369 6.70 9.67 -6.44
N GLY A 370 6.06 9.28 -7.54
CA GLY A 370 5.57 7.94 -7.81
C GLY A 370 4.31 7.57 -7.04
N GLU A 371 3.64 8.54 -6.42
CA GLU A 371 2.37 8.35 -5.69
C GLU A 371 1.33 9.32 -6.23
N TRP A 372 0.06 9.01 -6.08
CA TRP A 372 -1.01 9.94 -6.38
C TRP A 372 -1.18 10.96 -5.25
N ASP A 373 -1.12 12.25 -5.58
CA ASP A 373 -1.30 13.33 -4.64
C ASP A 373 -2.69 13.97 -4.73
N THR A 374 -3.28 14.17 -3.57
CA THR A 374 -4.54 14.90 -3.44
C THR A 374 -4.33 16.42 -3.57
N GLY A 375 -5.42 17.17 -3.67
CA GLY A 375 -5.38 18.63 -3.71
C GLY A 375 -5.11 19.28 -2.35
N ASP A 376 -4.80 20.59 -2.42
CA ASP A 376 -4.66 21.49 -1.26
C ASP A 376 -5.50 22.74 -1.54
N TYR A 377 -6.63 22.87 -0.84
CA TYR A 377 -7.58 23.98 -1.06
C TYR A 377 -6.96 25.34 -0.71
N ALA A 378 -6.21 25.41 0.38
CA ALA A 378 -5.61 26.66 0.84
C ALA A 378 -4.58 27.20 -0.17
N LYS A 379 -3.89 26.32 -0.88
CA LYS A 379 -2.93 26.66 -1.93
C LYS A 379 -3.55 26.75 -3.32
N GLY A 380 -4.81 26.41 -3.47
CA GLY A 380 -5.48 26.33 -4.77
C GLY A 380 -4.95 25.20 -5.66
N ILE A 381 -4.42 24.10 -5.06
CA ILE A 381 -3.87 22.97 -5.80
C ILE A 381 -4.94 21.91 -6.01
N GLN A 382 -5.18 21.54 -7.26
CA GLN A 382 -6.08 20.45 -7.63
C GLN A 382 -5.42 19.09 -7.38
N PRO A 383 -6.19 18.01 -7.11
CA PRO A 383 -5.64 16.66 -7.06
C PRO A 383 -5.04 16.28 -8.42
N GLU A 384 -4.08 15.38 -8.39
CA GLU A 384 -3.50 14.82 -9.60
C GLU A 384 -4.54 14.09 -10.44
N GLU A 385 -4.36 14.14 -11.75
CA GLU A 385 -5.32 13.60 -12.69
C GLU A 385 -5.16 12.09 -12.80
N VAL A 386 -6.30 11.41 -12.76
CA VAL A 386 -6.39 9.96 -12.90
C VAL A 386 -7.27 9.64 -14.09
N TYR A 387 -6.73 8.90 -15.03
CA TYR A 387 -7.41 8.44 -16.23
C TYR A 387 -7.55 6.93 -16.18
N TYR A 388 -8.68 6.40 -16.65
CA TYR A 388 -8.91 4.95 -16.70
C TYR A 388 -8.89 4.46 -18.15
N PHE A 389 -8.23 3.34 -18.38
CA PHE A 389 -8.34 2.63 -19.65
C PHE A 389 -9.77 2.13 -19.82
N PRO A 390 -10.43 2.34 -21.00
CA PRO A 390 -11.88 2.19 -21.12
C PRO A 390 -12.39 0.75 -21.18
N LYS A 391 -11.54 -0.24 -20.88
CA LYS A 391 -11.88 -1.68 -20.97
C LYS A 391 -11.23 -2.46 -19.85
N VAL A 392 -11.97 -3.45 -19.30
CA VAL A 392 -11.39 -4.59 -18.61
C VAL A 392 -11.13 -5.67 -19.64
N VAL A 393 -9.91 -6.15 -19.74
CA VAL A 393 -9.51 -7.13 -20.74
C VAL A 393 -9.03 -8.40 -20.08
N GLU A 394 -9.46 -9.55 -20.60
CA GLU A 394 -8.97 -10.86 -20.19
C GLU A 394 -7.81 -11.27 -21.10
N TYR A 395 -6.64 -11.44 -20.52
CA TYR A 395 -5.42 -11.81 -21.23
C TYR A 395 -5.06 -13.26 -20.98
N LYS A 396 -4.53 -13.92 -21.99
CA LYS A 396 -4.10 -15.33 -21.93
C LYS A 396 -2.59 -15.43 -22.02
N ALA A 397 -2.06 -16.55 -21.56
CA ALA A 397 -0.64 -16.86 -21.69
C ALA A 397 -0.17 -16.77 -23.16
N LEU A 398 1.12 -16.48 -23.34
CA LEU A 398 1.78 -16.30 -24.65
C LEU A 398 1.28 -15.09 -25.47
N TRP A 399 0.41 -14.26 -24.92
CA TRP A 399 0.01 -13.06 -25.62
C TRP A 399 1.07 -11.96 -25.47
N ASP A 400 1.32 -11.26 -26.56
CA ASP A 400 2.07 -10.02 -26.63
C ASP A 400 1.12 -8.99 -27.23
N VAL A 401 0.68 -8.00 -26.44
CA VAL A 401 -0.48 -7.16 -26.77
C VAL A 401 -0.13 -5.69 -26.62
N ASP A 402 -0.27 -4.95 -27.72
CA ASP A 402 -0.27 -3.49 -27.73
C ASP A 402 -1.68 -2.94 -27.50
N GLN A 403 -1.83 -2.00 -26.56
CA GLN A 403 -3.05 -1.25 -26.29
C GLN A 403 -2.81 0.23 -26.51
N ASN A 404 -3.46 0.79 -27.53
CA ASN A 404 -3.43 2.23 -27.78
C ASN A 404 -4.37 2.94 -26.80
N TRP A 405 -3.87 3.97 -26.13
CA TRP A 405 -4.59 4.70 -25.11
C TRP A 405 -4.39 6.21 -25.23
N ASP A 406 -5.35 6.87 -25.86
CA ASP A 406 -5.50 8.33 -25.78
C ASP A 406 -6.31 8.64 -24.51
N ILE A 407 -5.65 9.26 -23.51
CA ILE A 407 -6.26 9.54 -22.21
C ILE A 407 -7.40 10.56 -22.29
N HIS A 408 -7.46 11.35 -23.34
CA HIS A 408 -8.49 12.37 -23.57
C HIS A 408 -9.63 11.92 -24.51
N ALA A 409 -9.55 10.71 -25.07
CA ALA A 409 -10.59 10.20 -25.98
C ALA A 409 -11.98 10.08 -25.33
N THR A 410 -12.03 9.92 -24.01
CA THR A 410 -13.26 9.83 -23.23
C THR A 410 -13.24 10.88 -22.11
N PRO A 411 -14.36 11.61 -21.85
CA PRO A 411 -14.44 12.53 -20.73
C PRO A 411 -14.10 11.86 -19.39
N VAL A 412 -13.35 12.53 -18.53
CA VAL A 412 -12.81 11.98 -17.26
C VAL A 412 -13.91 11.42 -16.34
N ASP A 413 -15.07 12.06 -16.30
CA ASP A 413 -16.22 11.64 -15.49
C ASP A 413 -16.87 10.32 -15.98
N LYS A 414 -16.54 9.88 -17.20
CA LYS A 414 -17.07 8.66 -17.84
C LYS A 414 -16.04 7.55 -18.00
N GLN A 415 -14.79 7.77 -17.61
CA GLN A 415 -13.72 6.80 -17.84
C GLN A 415 -13.74 5.63 -16.87
N LYS A 416 -14.05 5.87 -15.58
CA LYS A 416 -14.03 4.79 -14.60
C LYS A 416 -15.13 3.78 -14.87
N LEU A 417 -14.74 2.54 -15.13
CA LEU A 417 -15.64 1.45 -15.46
C LEU A 417 -16.55 1.09 -14.27
N ASP A 418 -17.78 0.70 -14.56
CA ASP A 418 -18.77 0.32 -13.52
C ASP A 418 -18.30 -0.87 -12.70
N GLU A 419 -17.56 -1.79 -13.32
CA GLU A 419 -16.96 -2.97 -12.69
C GLU A 419 -15.94 -2.60 -11.59
N LEU A 420 -15.29 -1.44 -11.71
CA LEU A 420 -14.33 -0.91 -10.73
C LEU A 420 -14.97 0.06 -9.73
N LYS A 421 -16.22 0.43 -9.94
CA LYS A 421 -16.95 1.27 -8.98
C LYS A 421 -17.33 0.42 -7.78
N LYS A 422 -16.80 0.76 -6.61
CA LYS A 422 -17.24 0.13 -5.36
C LYS A 422 -18.74 0.33 -5.23
N GLN A 423 -19.51 -0.75 -5.12
CA GLN A 423 -20.94 -0.64 -4.81
C GLN A 423 -21.08 0.16 -3.51
N LYS A 424 -21.76 1.30 -3.59
CA LYS A 424 -22.17 1.99 -2.36
C LYS A 424 -23.06 1.00 -1.62
N PRO A 425 -22.89 0.81 -0.29
CA PRO A 425 -23.94 0.19 0.50
C PRO A 425 -25.21 0.98 0.22
N ASP A 426 -26.29 0.30 -0.11
CA ASP A 426 -27.55 0.79 -0.65
C ASP A 426 -27.83 2.24 -0.23
N ALA A 427 -27.79 3.15 -1.20
CA ALA A 427 -28.23 4.51 -0.97
C ALA A 427 -29.71 4.40 -0.59
N VAL A 428 -30.00 4.68 0.67
CA VAL A 428 -31.38 4.82 1.14
C VAL A 428 -32.02 5.82 0.18
N SER A 429 -32.95 5.32 -0.64
CA SER A 429 -33.72 6.12 -1.59
C SER A 429 -34.54 7.08 -0.78
N TYR A 430 -34.10 8.31 -0.66
CA TYR A 430 -34.96 9.41 -0.20
C TYR A 430 -35.89 9.77 -1.35
N THR A 431 -36.89 8.93 -1.59
CA THR A 431 -38.08 9.33 -2.32
C THR A 431 -38.98 10.15 -1.37
N HIS A 432 -39.26 11.37 -1.79
CA HIS A 432 -40.23 12.33 -1.25
C HIS A 432 -39.81 13.15 -0.03
N LEU A 433 -39.14 14.28 -0.30
CA LEU A 433 -39.51 15.52 0.37
C LEU A 433 -40.61 16.18 -0.49
N GLN A 434 -41.87 15.97 -0.11
CA GLN A 434 -42.95 16.84 -0.53
C GLN A 434 -42.72 18.19 0.16
N ALA A 435 -42.52 19.23 -0.64
CA ALA A 435 -42.60 20.59 -0.15
C ALA A 435 -43.98 20.82 0.45
N PRO A 436 -44.10 21.47 1.62
CA PRO A 436 -45.42 21.92 2.09
C PRO A 436 -45.99 22.90 1.07
N ARG A 437 -47.22 22.65 0.66
CA ARG A 437 -48.03 23.62 -0.05
C ARG A 437 -48.53 24.61 1.01
N ASP A 438 -48.16 25.89 0.84
CA ASP A 438 -49.02 27.04 1.11
C ASP A 438 -48.57 28.20 0.26
#